data_94445538f29a743721ad357d8ebcf6c4
#
_entry.id   94445538f29a743721ad357d8ebcf6c4
#
_cell.length_a   1.000
_cell.length_b   1.000
_cell.length_c   1.000
_cell.angle_alpha   90.00
_cell.angle_beta   90.00
_cell.angle_gamma   90.00
#
_symmetry.space_group_name_H-M   'P 1'
#
loop_
_entity.id
_entity.type
_entity.pdbx_description
1 polymer ?
#
loop_
_entity_poly.entity_id
_entity_poly.type
_entity_poly.pdbx_seq_one_letter_code
_entity_poly.pdbx_strand_id
1 'polypeptide(L)'
;GITVIDDSYNASPDSVKSGIDVLCSLPNQGKKIAVLADMMELGDMSEQAHFDTGVAIGGTLTDVVITVGPRAVKIAEGAVSVKPNMTVVMCENNQEAIHVLKEIAKKEDAIMIKGSRSMKTDEIVKAFL
;
A
#
# COMPACT_ATOMS: atom_id res chain seq x y z
N GLY A 1 3.62 19.43 -5.28
CA GLY A 1 2.51 18.54 -5.50
C GLY A 1 2.72 17.14 -4.90
N ILE A 2 1.76 16.28 -5.14
CA ILE A 2 1.81 14.90 -4.67
C ILE A 2 2.67 14.07 -5.62
N THR A 3 3.60 13.28 -5.05
CA THR A 3 4.41 12.35 -5.83
C THR A 3 3.72 10.98 -5.84
N VAL A 4 3.50 10.41 -7.03
CA VAL A 4 2.87 9.10 -7.16
C VAL A 4 3.87 8.13 -7.78
N ILE A 5 4.10 7.01 -7.09
CA ILE A 5 4.91 5.90 -7.61
C ILE A 5 3.94 4.84 -8.11
N ASP A 6 3.94 4.62 -9.41
CA ASP A 6 3.06 3.65 -10.05
C ASP A 6 3.76 2.30 -10.20
N ASP A 7 3.29 1.31 -9.47
CA ASP A 7 3.78 -0.06 -9.59
C ASP A 7 2.58 -1.01 -9.65
N SER A 8 1.68 -0.71 -10.58
CA SER A 8 0.37 -1.36 -10.67
C SER A 8 0.38 -2.67 -11.49
N TYR A 9 1.54 -3.17 -11.89
CA TYR A 9 1.63 -4.36 -12.73
C TYR A 9 1.94 -5.64 -11.99
N ASN A 10 2.54 -5.55 -10.82
CA ASN A 10 3.00 -6.73 -10.11
C ASN A 10 3.02 -6.46 -8.61
N ALA A 11 2.59 -7.46 -7.84
CA ALA A 11 2.67 -7.40 -6.39
C ALA A 11 3.05 -8.78 -5.86
N SER A 12 4.26 -8.87 -5.34
CA SER A 12 4.77 -10.02 -4.61
C SER A 12 5.35 -9.50 -3.30
N PRO A 13 5.59 -10.35 -2.30
CA PRO A 13 6.20 -9.89 -1.05
C PRO A 13 7.50 -9.10 -1.28
N ASP A 14 8.38 -9.60 -2.15
CA ASP A 14 9.65 -8.94 -2.43
C ASP A 14 9.48 -7.62 -3.17
N SER A 15 8.57 -7.59 -4.17
CA SER A 15 8.36 -6.36 -4.94
C SER A 15 7.66 -5.29 -4.12
N VAL A 16 6.79 -5.68 -3.18
CA VAL A 16 6.17 -4.73 -2.26
C VAL A 16 7.23 -4.12 -1.36
N LYS A 17 8.12 -4.94 -0.79
CA LYS A 17 9.20 -4.44 0.08
C LYS A 17 10.12 -3.48 -0.69
N SER A 18 10.45 -3.82 -1.94
CA SER A 18 11.27 -2.93 -2.78
C SER A 18 10.57 -1.60 -3.05
N GLY A 19 9.26 -1.64 -3.31
CA GLY A 19 8.47 -0.43 -3.51
C GLY A 19 8.42 0.44 -2.26
N ILE A 20 8.30 -0.17 -1.10
CA ILE A 20 8.32 0.54 0.18
C ILE A 20 9.69 1.19 0.40
N ASP A 21 10.79 0.51 0.06
CA ASP A 21 12.12 1.10 0.17
C ASP A 21 12.24 2.36 -0.69
N VAL A 22 11.73 2.32 -1.91
CA VAL A 22 11.71 3.50 -2.78
C VAL A 22 10.87 4.62 -2.16
N LEU A 23 9.68 4.30 -1.69
CA LEU A 23 8.80 5.28 -1.04
C LEU A 23 9.50 5.94 0.14
N CYS A 24 10.10 5.13 1.01
CA CYS A 24 10.74 5.65 2.22
C CYS A 24 12.02 6.43 1.94
N SER A 25 12.64 6.24 0.76
CA SER A 25 13.85 6.97 0.38
C SER A 25 13.55 8.34 -0.23
N LEU A 26 12.29 8.63 -0.57
CA LEU A 26 11.94 9.91 -1.18
C LEU A 26 12.14 11.05 -0.18
N PRO A 27 12.68 12.19 -0.65
CA PRO A 27 12.93 13.34 0.23
C PRO A 27 11.72 14.25 0.42
N ASN A 28 10.51 13.73 0.16
CA ASN A 28 9.28 14.52 0.31
C ASN A 28 9.07 14.94 1.76
N GLN A 29 8.43 16.07 1.95
CA GLN A 29 8.20 16.64 3.28
C GLN A 29 6.92 16.17 3.96
N GLY A 30 6.00 15.60 3.17
CA GLY A 30 4.73 15.11 3.70
C GLY A 30 4.77 13.63 4.10
N LYS A 31 3.59 13.06 4.19
CA LYS A 31 3.41 11.66 4.58
C LYS A 31 3.88 10.71 3.48
N LYS A 32 4.21 9.49 3.90
CA LYS A 32 4.49 8.38 3.00
C LYS A 32 3.33 7.40 3.09
N ILE A 33 2.60 7.28 1.98
CA ILE A 33 1.36 6.50 1.91
C ILE A 33 1.56 5.32 0.98
N ALA A 34 1.30 4.11 1.48
CA ALA A 34 1.37 2.89 0.68
C ALA A 34 -0.04 2.38 0.42
N VAL A 35 -0.39 2.18 -0.84
CA VAL A 35 -1.66 1.58 -1.25
C VAL A 35 -1.34 0.20 -1.80
N LEU A 36 -1.83 -0.83 -1.15
CA LEU A 36 -1.43 -2.21 -1.41
C LEU A 36 -2.66 -3.09 -1.62
N ALA A 37 -2.76 -3.65 -2.81
CA ALA A 37 -3.85 -4.57 -3.14
C ALA A 37 -3.42 -6.02 -2.87
N ASP A 38 -4.37 -6.94 -2.97
CA ASP A 38 -4.10 -8.37 -2.81
C ASP A 38 -2.91 -8.82 -3.66
N MET A 39 -2.05 -9.61 -3.05
CA MET A 39 -1.00 -10.32 -3.77
C MET A 39 -1.56 -11.67 -4.21
N MET A 40 -1.48 -11.95 -5.49
CA MET A 40 -2.09 -13.14 -6.07
C MET A 40 -1.08 -14.29 -6.20
N GLU A 41 -1.60 -15.48 -6.44
CA GLU A 41 -0.79 -16.67 -6.76
C GLU A 41 0.17 -17.13 -5.65
N LEU A 42 -0.18 -16.85 -4.40
CA LEU A 42 0.63 -17.29 -3.25
C LEU A 42 0.13 -18.59 -2.63
N GLY A 43 -0.99 -19.13 -3.11
CA GLY A 43 -1.53 -20.39 -2.64
C GLY A 43 -1.77 -20.41 -1.13
N ASP A 44 -1.39 -21.51 -0.49
CA ASP A 44 -1.59 -21.67 0.95
C ASP A 44 -0.75 -20.73 1.81
N MET A 45 0.26 -20.11 1.22
CA MET A 45 1.13 -19.15 1.92
C MET A 45 0.56 -17.72 1.91
N SER A 46 -0.58 -17.51 1.23
CA SER A 46 -1.12 -16.16 1.01
C SER A 46 -1.33 -15.39 2.31
N GLU A 47 -2.02 -15.98 3.27
CA GLU A 47 -2.34 -15.29 4.52
C GLU A 47 -1.07 -14.90 5.27
N GLN A 48 -0.14 -15.84 5.44
CA GLN A 48 1.11 -15.58 6.15
C GLN A 48 1.98 -14.56 5.40
N ALA A 49 2.05 -14.67 4.08
CA ALA A 49 2.85 -13.75 3.27
C ALA A 49 2.33 -12.33 3.35
N HIS A 50 1.01 -12.15 3.33
CA HIS A 50 0.41 -10.81 3.49
C HIS A 50 0.71 -10.26 4.88
N PHE A 51 0.54 -11.07 5.92
CA PHE A 51 0.82 -10.65 7.29
C PHE A 51 2.29 -10.26 7.45
N ASP A 52 3.22 -11.10 6.99
CA ASP A 52 4.66 -10.85 7.11
C ASP A 52 5.08 -9.60 6.34
N THR A 53 4.45 -9.34 5.20
CA THR A 53 4.68 -8.13 4.43
C THR A 53 4.29 -6.91 5.27
N GLY A 54 3.15 -6.98 5.94
CA GLY A 54 2.70 -5.91 6.83
C GLY A 54 3.66 -5.69 7.99
N VAL A 55 4.16 -6.76 8.59
CA VAL A 55 5.16 -6.67 9.67
C VAL A 55 6.39 -5.91 9.20
N ALA A 56 6.89 -6.23 8.01
CA ALA A 56 8.04 -5.54 7.44
C ALA A 56 7.76 -4.05 7.22
N ILE A 57 6.56 -3.71 6.73
CA ILE A 57 6.17 -2.31 6.50
C ILE A 57 6.08 -1.55 7.82
N GLY A 58 5.59 -2.19 8.88
CA GLY A 58 5.46 -1.56 10.20
C GLY A 58 6.79 -1.10 10.77
N GLY A 59 7.90 -1.69 10.33
CA GLY A 59 9.25 -1.29 10.75
C GLY A 59 9.87 -0.17 9.91
N THR A 60 9.13 0.40 8.97
CA THR A 60 9.65 1.43 8.05
C THR A 60 9.08 2.82 8.38
N LEU A 61 9.51 3.82 7.58
CA LEU A 61 9.03 5.20 7.71
C LEU A 61 7.67 5.44 7.05
N THR A 62 6.98 4.38 6.63
CA THR A 62 5.65 4.50 6.05
C THR A 62 4.67 5.02 7.11
N ASP A 63 3.89 6.05 6.76
CA ASP A 63 2.97 6.67 7.69
C ASP A 63 1.55 6.11 7.62
N VAL A 64 1.12 5.76 6.40
CA VAL A 64 -0.24 5.29 6.14
C VAL A 64 -0.20 4.08 5.25
N VAL A 65 -0.99 3.06 5.60
CA VAL A 65 -1.17 1.87 4.75
C VAL A 65 -2.65 1.78 4.39
N ILE A 66 -2.95 1.77 3.11
CA ILE A 66 -4.30 1.56 2.59
C ILE A 66 -4.29 0.22 1.88
N THR A 67 -5.12 -0.71 2.31
CA THR A 67 -5.18 -2.02 1.68
C THR A 67 -6.44 -2.13 0.81
N VAL A 68 -6.36 -2.91 -0.27
CA VAL A 68 -7.46 -3.13 -1.19
C VAL A 68 -7.65 -4.62 -1.41
N GLY A 69 -8.81 -5.12 -1.02
CA GLY A 69 -9.16 -6.52 -1.21
C GLY A 69 -9.11 -7.35 0.07
N PRO A 70 -9.69 -8.55 0.02
CA PRO A 70 -9.84 -9.38 1.23
C PRO A 70 -8.52 -9.97 1.75
N ARG A 71 -7.56 -10.27 0.87
CA ARG A 71 -6.27 -10.81 1.28
C ARG A 71 -5.39 -9.75 1.91
N ALA A 72 -5.44 -8.55 1.37
CA ALA A 72 -4.60 -7.45 1.80
C ALA A 72 -4.92 -6.97 3.23
N VAL A 73 -6.06 -7.35 3.78
CA VAL A 73 -6.39 -7.07 5.18
C VAL A 73 -5.28 -7.55 6.12
N LYS A 74 -4.68 -8.68 5.81
CA LYS A 74 -3.58 -9.23 6.62
C LYS A 74 -2.34 -8.34 6.61
N ILE A 75 -2.12 -7.58 5.55
CA ILE A 75 -1.03 -6.60 5.52
C ILE A 75 -1.27 -5.54 6.60
N ALA A 76 -2.49 -5.02 6.67
CA ALA A 76 -2.85 -4.03 7.68
C ALA A 76 -2.68 -4.61 9.09
N GLU A 77 -3.13 -5.84 9.31
CA GLU A 77 -2.98 -6.50 10.60
C GLU A 77 -1.50 -6.67 11.00
N GLY A 78 -0.66 -7.08 10.05
CA GLY A 78 0.78 -7.21 10.28
C GLY A 78 1.43 -5.88 10.62
N ALA A 79 1.06 -4.83 9.91
CA ALA A 79 1.62 -3.50 10.13
C ALA A 79 1.31 -2.99 11.54
N VAL A 80 0.05 -3.09 11.98
CA VAL A 80 -0.33 -2.61 13.32
C VAL A 80 0.20 -3.50 14.44
N SER A 81 0.53 -4.76 14.15
CA SER A 81 1.14 -5.64 15.15
C SER A 81 2.52 -5.13 15.57
N VAL A 82 3.22 -4.42 14.67
CA VAL A 82 4.55 -3.83 14.92
C VAL A 82 4.43 -2.37 15.32
N LYS A 83 3.50 -1.64 14.69
CA LYS A 83 3.33 -0.20 14.90
C LYS A 83 1.86 0.09 15.18
N PRO A 84 1.42 -0.10 16.44
CA PRO A 84 0.00 0.01 16.78
C PRO A 84 -0.65 1.37 16.46
N ASN A 85 0.15 2.42 16.40
CA ASN A 85 -0.36 3.77 16.10
C ASN A 85 -0.36 4.12 14.61
N MET A 86 0.06 3.19 13.74
CA MET A 86 0.06 3.43 12.30
C MET A 86 -1.38 3.60 11.80
N THR A 87 -1.58 4.56 10.92
CA THR A 87 -2.87 4.73 10.24
C THR A 87 -3.01 3.66 9.19
N VAL A 88 -4.02 2.80 9.33
CA VAL A 88 -4.34 1.79 8.32
C VAL A 88 -5.81 1.93 7.94
N VAL A 89 -6.09 1.78 6.65
CA VAL A 89 -7.47 1.81 6.13
C VAL A 89 -7.64 0.59 5.22
N MET A 90 -8.63 -0.22 5.52
CA MET A 90 -8.90 -1.43 4.75
C MET A 90 -10.06 -1.17 3.80
N CYS A 91 -9.81 -1.25 2.51
CA CYS A 91 -10.80 -0.99 1.47
C CYS A 91 -11.14 -2.29 0.74
N GLU A 92 -12.39 -2.39 0.27
CA GLU A 92 -12.84 -3.56 -0.47
C GLU A 92 -12.52 -3.47 -1.96
N ASN A 93 -12.42 -2.26 -2.49
CA ASN A 93 -12.20 -2.04 -3.92
C ASN A 93 -11.42 -0.74 -4.17
N ASN A 94 -11.06 -0.55 -5.44
CA ASN A 94 -10.27 0.62 -5.84
C ASN A 94 -11.01 1.94 -5.64
N GLN A 95 -12.33 1.94 -5.79
CA GLN A 95 -13.12 3.16 -5.65
C GLN A 95 -13.09 3.67 -4.21
N GLU A 96 -13.16 2.77 -3.24
CA GLU A 96 -13.01 3.15 -1.83
C GLU A 96 -11.62 3.72 -1.56
N ALA A 97 -10.60 3.08 -2.11
CA ALA A 97 -9.21 3.54 -1.93
C ALA A 97 -9.02 4.94 -2.53
N ILE A 98 -9.58 5.20 -3.71
CA ILE A 98 -9.54 6.53 -4.34
C ILE A 98 -10.20 7.56 -3.44
N HIS A 99 -11.37 7.23 -2.91
CA HIS A 99 -12.10 8.13 -2.03
C HIS A 99 -11.29 8.49 -0.78
N VAL A 100 -10.72 7.47 -0.13
CA VAL A 100 -9.89 7.67 1.06
C VAL A 100 -8.67 8.55 0.73
N LEU A 101 -7.98 8.23 -0.37
CA LEU A 101 -6.79 9.00 -0.77
C LEU A 101 -7.13 10.47 -1.03
N LYS A 102 -8.26 10.74 -1.67
CA LYS A 102 -8.65 12.12 -1.94
C LYS A 102 -8.96 12.90 -0.67
N GLU A 103 -9.35 12.22 0.38
CA GLU A 103 -9.60 12.87 1.67
C GLU A 103 -8.31 13.13 2.45
N ILE A 104 -7.35 12.18 2.42
CA ILE A 104 -6.18 12.25 3.31
C ILE A 104 -4.91 12.77 2.63
N ALA A 105 -4.76 12.59 1.31
CA ALA A 105 -3.55 12.99 0.61
C ALA A 105 -3.46 14.50 0.49
N LYS A 106 -2.28 15.03 0.81
CA LYS A 106 -2.02 16.47 0.80
C LYS A 106 -0.79 16.76 -0.04
N LYS A 107 -0.64 18.04 -0.38
CA LYS A 107 0.55 18.52 -1.05
C LYS A 107 1.78 18.06 -0.27
N GLU A 108 2.81 17.65 -0.96
CA GLU A 108 4.07 17.14 -0.44
C GLU A 108 4.03 15.68 0.04
N ASP A 109 2.87 15.01 0.00
CA ASP A 109 2.80 13.59 0.30
C ASP A 109 3.34 12.76 -0.86
N ALA A 110 3.82 11.57 -0.55
CA ALA A 110 4.23 10.58 -1.54
C ALA A 110 3.32 9.36 -1.41
N ILE A 111 2.82 8.88 -2.54
CA ILE A 111 1.92 7.73 -2.59
C ILE A 111 2.55 6.65 -3.47
N MET A 112 2.70 5.45 -2.94
CA MET A 112 3.12 4.27 -3.71
C MET A 112 1.91 3.38 -3.89
N ILE A 113 1.61 3.02 -5.13
CA ILE A 113 0.45 2.18 -5.45
C ILE A 113 0.96 0.88 -6.05
N LYS A 114 0.64 -0.23 -5.40
CA LYS A 114 1.15 -1.54 -5.74
C LYS A 114 0.03 -2.56 -5.80
N GLY A 115 -0.04 -3.30 -6.89
CA GLY A 115 -1.03 -4.36 -7.02
C GLY A 115 -0.71 -5.26 -8.20
N SER A 116 -1.25 -6.48 -8.17
CA SER A 116 -1.16 -7.37 -9.33
C SER A 116 -2.05 -6.81 -10.44
N ARG A 117 -1.75 -7.20 -11.68
CA ARG A 117 -2.50 -6.71 -12.83
C ARG A 117 -4.01 -6.95 -12.71
N SER A 118 -4.40 -8.09 -12.16
CA SER A 118 -5.81 -8.45 -12.00
C SER A 118 -6.57 -7.55 -11.05
N MET A 119 -5.87 -6.85 -10.16
CA MET A 119 -6.49 -5.92 -9.19
C MET A 119 -6.76 -4.54 -9.80
N LYS A 120 -6.22 -4.26 -10.99
CA LYS A 120 -6.45 -3.02 -11.73
C LYS A 120 -6.17 -1.75 -10.92
N THR A 121 -5.11 -1.78 -10.13
CA THR A 121 -4.75 -0.63 -9.28
C THR A 121 -4.29 0.58 -10.09
N ASP A 122 -4.05 0.42 -11.40
CA ASP A 122 -3.83 1.55 -12.30
C ASP A 122 -5.02 2.53 -12.30
N GLU A 123 -6.22 2.06 -11.96
CA GLU A 123 -7.39 2.93 -11.78
C GLU A 123 -7.13 3.98 -10.70
N ILE A 124 -6.43 3.57 -9.62
CA ILE A 124 -6.09 4.47 -8.51
C ILE A 124 -5.05 5.48 -8.98
N VAL A 125 -4.04 5.01 -9.71
CA VAL A 125 -2.99 5.89 -10.26
C VAL A 125 -3.62 6.98 -11.12
N LYS A 126 -4.51 6.58 -12.02
CA LYS A 126 -5.16 7.52 -12.95
C LYS A 126 -5.98 8.59 -12.25
N ALA A 127 -6.51 8.29 -11.08
CA ALA A 127 -7.30 9.25 -10.32
C ALA A 127 -6.44 10.43 -9.80
N PHE A 128 -5.12 10.30 -9.82
CA PHE A 128 -4.19 11.32 -9.34
C PHE A 128 -3.29 11.92 -10.45
N LEU A 129 -3.55 11.60 -11.69
CA LEU A 129 -2.80 12.17 -12.83
C LEU A 129 -3.47 13.44 -13.42
#